data_5aa754fdaf8ca8a5c6c0e5329dd2a8c1
#
_entry.id   5aa754fdaf8ca8a5c6c0e5329dd2a8c1
#
_cell.length_a   1.000
_cell.length_b   1.000
_cell.length_c   1.000
_cell.angle_alpha   90.00
_cell.angle_beta   90.00
_cell.angle_gamma   90.00
#
_symmetry.space_group_name_H-M   'P 1'
#
loop_
_entity.id
_entity.type
_entity.pdbx_description
1 polymer ?
#
loop_
_entity_poly.entity_id
_entity_poly.type
_entity_poly.pdbx_seq_one_letter_code
_entity_poly.pdbx_strand_id
1 'polypeptide(L)'
;MNNYMLLNGPNLNLLGTREPDVYGTTTLSDIEESLGKIAESQNCNLICLQSNAEHELVDMVHKAKDEDVKAIVINPGALTHSSIALRLSLIHI
;
A
#
# COMPACT_ATOMS: atom_id res chain seq x y z
N MET A 1 20.24 3.97 -2.75
CA MET A 1 18.91 4.43 -2.28
C MET A 1 18.07 3.22 -1.91
N ASN A 2 17.49 3.21 -0.71
CA ASN A 2 16.65 2.10 -0.27
C ASN A 2 15.25 2.20 -0.87
N ASN A 3 14.71 1.06 -1.26
CA ASN A 3 13.35 0.95 -1.79
C ASN A 3 12.38 0.49 -0.71
N TYR A 4 11.29 1.19 -0.57
CA TYR A 4 10.18 0.83 0.30
C TYR A 4 8.90 0.77 -0.53
N MET A 5 7.96 -0.07 -0.11
CA MET A 5 6.71 -0.25 -0.83
C MET A 5 5.52 0.07 0.08
N LEU A 6 4.59 0.84 -0.45
CA LEU A 6 3.30 1.12 0.19
C LEU A 6 2.21 0.41 -0.61
N LEU A 7 1.56 -0.56 0.01
CA LEU A 7 0.45 -1.28 -0.61
C LEU A 7 -0.86 -0.90 0.05
N ASN A 8 -1.82 -0.49 -0.75
CA ASN A 8 -3.16 -0.17 -0.31
C ASN A 8 -4.18 -1.11 -0.95
N GLY A 9 -5.00 -1.73 -0.11
CA GLY A 9 -5.97 -2.73 -0.51
C GLY A 9 -7.31 -2.16 -0.97
N PRO A 10 -8.36 -3.01 -0.95
CA PRO A 10 -9.65 -2.67 -1.52
C PRO A 10 -10.27 -1.40 -0.96
N ASN A 11 -10.86 -0.64 -1.86
CA ASN A 11 -11.62 0.59 -1.59
C ASN A 11 -10.81 1.79 -1.11
N LEU A 12 -9.49 1.64 -0.89
CA LEU A 12 -8.67 2.76 -0.46
C LEU A 12 -8.50 3.81 -1.56
N ASN A 13 -8.71 3.41 -2.83
CA ASN A 13 -8.78 4.34 -3.95
C ASN A 13 -9.97 5.30 -3.87
N LEU A 14 -10.95 5.02 -2.99
CA LEU A 14 -12.14 5.86 -2.80
C LEU A 14 -12.00 6.86 -1.65
N LEU A 15 -10.83 6.90 -1.00
CA LEU A 15 -10.59 7.87 0.07
C LEU A 15 -10.85 9.30 -0.43
N GLY A 16 -11.53 10.09 0.40
CA GLY A 16 -11.83 11.48 0.12
C GLY A 16 -13.01 11.70 -0.82
N THR A 17 -13.54 10.65 -1.43
CA THR A 17 -14.65 10.72 -2.38
C THR A 17 -15.96 10.18 -1.83
N ARG A 18 -15.89 9.42 -0.72
CA ARG A 18 -17.04 8.74 -0.13
C ARG A 18 -17.33 9.34 1.24
N GLU A 19 -18.54 9.88 1.39
CA GLU A 19 -19.02 10.50 2.64
C GLU A 19 -17.97 11.46 3.25
N PRO A 20 -17.57 12.52 2.51
CA PRO A 20 -16.49 13.40 2.97
C PRO A 20 -16.77 14.13 4.27
N ASP A 21 -18.05 14.34 4.61
CA ASP A 21 -18.44 14.97 5.87
C ASP A 21 -18.13 14.10 7.10
N VAL A 22 -18.02 12.78 6.89
CA VAL A 22 -17.76 11.81 7.95
C VAL A 22 -16.28 11.39 7.96
N TYR A 23 -15.73 11.10 6.79
CA TYR A 23 -14.38 10.51 6.66
C TYR A 23 -13.32 11.50 6.20
N GLY A 24 -13.70 12.74 5.90
CA GLY A 24 -12.80 13.76 5.40
C GLY A 24 -12.61 13.71 3.89
N THR A 25 -11.79 14.61 3.38
CA THR A 25 -11.58 14.82 1.94
C THR A 25 -10.17 14.38 1.46
N THR A 26 -9.34 13.92 2.38
CA THR A 26 -7.98 13.47 2.02
C THR A 26 -8.06 12.23 1.14
N THR A 27 -7.49 12.31 -0.05
CA THR A 27 -7.50 11.20 -1.01
C THR A 27 -6.29 10.28 -0.82
N LEU A 28 -6.33 9.10 -1.43
CA LEU A 28 -5.17 8.21 -1.46
C LEU A 28 -3.98 8.90 -2.13
N SER A 29 -4.24 9.63 -3.21
CA SER A 29 -3.21 10.38 -3.92
C SER A 29 -2.52 11.41 -3.01
N ASP A 30 -3.29 12.10 -2.15
CA ASP A 30 -2.75 13.06 -1.19
C ASP A 30 -1.83 12.36 -0.18
N ILE A 31 -2.22 11.19 0.29
CA ILE A 31 -1.43 10.40 1.23
C ILE A 31 -0.12 9.94 0.57
N GLU A 32 -0.20 9.41 -0.64
CA GLU A 32 0.97 8.95 -1.39
C GLU A 32 1.94 10.09 -1.65
N GLU A 33 1.43 11.26 -2.01
CA GLU A 33 2.27 12.43 -2.24
C GLU A 33 3.00 12.86 -0.97
N SER A 34 2.29 12.92 0.15
CA SER A 34 2.88 13.28 1.44
C SER A 34 3.97 12.32 1.87
N LEU A 35 3.71 11.02 1.75
CA LEU A 35 4.68 9.99 2.10
C LEU A 35 5.87 9.97 1.14
N GLY A 36 5.62 10.24 -0.13
CA GLY A 36 6.68 10.36 -1.14
C GLY A 36 7.64 11.48 -0.81
N LYS A 37 7.13 12.63 -0.34
CA LYS A 37 7.97 13.75 0.07
C LYS A 37 8.81 13.40 1.29
N ILE A 38 8.25 12.69 2.25
CA ILE A 38 8.98 12.23 3.43
C ILE A 38 10.10 11.27 3.02
N ALA A 39 9.78 10.31 2.16
CA ALA A 39 10.77 9.34 1.66
C ALA A 39 11.91 10.06 0.95
N GLU A 40 11.60 11.02 0.09
CA GLU A 40 12.59 11.80 -0.64
C GLU A 40 13.51 12.56 0.32
N SER A 41 12.94 13.14 1.38
CA SER A 41 13.73 13.86 2.38
C SER A 41 14.68 12.95 3.16
N GLN A 42 14.38 11.66 3.24
CA GLN A 42 15.20 10.63 3.88
C GLN A 42 16.07 9.86 2.88
N ASN A 43 16.12 10.33 1.65
CA ASN A 43 16.89 9.71 0.58
C ASN A 43 16.48 8.26 0.30
N CYS A 44 15.17 8.01 0.36
CA CYS A 44 14.57 6.72 0.10
C CYS A 44 13.65 6.78 -1.12
N ASN A 45 13.42 5.63 -1.74
CA ASN A 45 12.48 5.50 -2.85
C ASN A 45 11.21 4.80 -2.34
N LEU A 46 10.05 5.40 -2.59
CA LEU A 46 8.77 4.83 -2.17
C LEU A 46 7.97 4.40 -3.41
N ILE A 47 7.61 3.13 -3.46
CA ILE A 47 6.78 2.55 -4.52
C ILE A 47 5.36 2.44 -3.97
N CYS A 48 4.43 3.20 -4.53
CA CYS A 48 3.03 3.21 -4.08
C CYS A 48 2.17 2.41 -5.05
N LEU A 49 1.50 1.39 -4.55
CA LEU A 49 0.62 0.53 -5.32
C LEU A 49 -0.72 0.39 -4.61
N GLN A 50 -1.78 0.19 -5.37
CA GLN A 50 -3.13 -0.01 -4.84
C GLN A 50 -3.87 -1.01 -5.74
N SER A 51 -4.64 -1.90 -5.13
CA SER A 51 -5.53 -2.79 -5.87
C SER A 51 -6.73 -3.19 -5.02
N ASN A 52 -7.85 -3.43 -5.70
CA ASN A 52 -9.05 -4.02 -5.10
C ASN A 52 -9.02 -5.54 -5.19
N ALA A 53 -8.09 -6.12 -5.92
CA ALA A 53 -8.01 -7.55 -6.18
C ALA A 53 -6.97 -8.20 -5.27
N GLU A 54 -7.41 -9.22 -4.50
CA GLU A 54 -6.52 -9.96 -3.62
C GLU A 54 -5.31 -10.54 -4.35
N HIS A 55 -5.54 -11.16 -5.52
CA HIS A 55 -4.45 -11.80 -6.26
C HIS A 55 -3.40 -10.81 -6.73
N GLU A 56 -3.80 -9.59 -7.08
CA GLU A 56 -2.84 -8.55 -7.45
C GLU A 56 -1.99 -8.12 -6.28
N LEU A 57 -2.59 -8.01 -5.09
CA LEU A 57 -1.84 -7.64 -3.87
C LEU A 57 -0.84 -8.73 -3.50
N VAL A 58 -1.24 -9.99 -3.63
CA VAL A 58 -0.33 -11.13 -3.39
C VAL A 58 0.85 -11.08 -4.36
N ASP A 59 0.59 -10.83 -5.63
CA ASP A 59 1.64 -10.73 -6.65
C ASP A 59 2.58 -9.55 -6.37
N MET A 60 2.04 -8.42 -5.91
CA MET A 60 2.84 -7.26 -5.54
C MET A 60 3.78 -7.55 -4.37
N VAL A 61 3.30 -8.31 -3.38
CA VAL A 61 4.12 -8.74 -2.24
C VAL A 61 5.27 -9.64 -2.72
N HIS A 62 4.98 -10.59 -3.61
CA HIS A 62 6.01 -11.46 -4.19
C HIS A 62 7.02 -10.66 -5.00
N LYS A 63 6.56 -9.69 -5.77
CA LYS A 63 7.42 -8.85 -6.59
C LYS A 63 8.36 -7.98 -5.76
N ALA A 64 7.91 -7.55 -4.58
CA ALA A 64 8.74 -6.76 -3.67
C ALA A 64 10.02 -7.50 -3.30
N LYS A 65 9.95 -8.82 -3.12
CA LYS A 65 11.11 -9.66 -2.82
C LYS A 65 12.13 -9.62 -3.97
N ASP A 66 11.65 -9.65 -5.21
CA ASP A 66 12.51 -9.65 -6.39
C ASP A 66 13.12 -8.27 -6.68
N GLU A 67 12.48 -7.21 -6.24
CA GLU A 67 12.90 -5.83 -6.50
C GLU A 67 13.74 -5.21 -5.37
N ASP A 68 14.25 -6.01 -4.47
CA ASP A 68 15.09 -5.56 -3.35
C ASP A 68 14.40 -4.47 -2.51
N VAL A 69 13.13 -4.68 -2.20
CA VAL A 69 12.38 -3.79 -1.31
C VAL A 69 12.73 -4.11 0.13
N LYS A 70 13.13 -3.09 0.90
CA LYS A 70 13.56 -3.27 2.28
C LYS A 70 12.41 -3.52 3.25
N ALA A 71 11.26 -2.91 3.00
CA ALA A 71 10.09 -3.08 3.84
C ALA A 71 8.82 -2.75 3.06
N ILE A 72 7.72 -3.33 3.50
CA ILE A 72 6.39 -3.06 2.95
C ILE A 72 5.53 -2.49 4.07
N VAL A 73 4.91 -1.34 3.78
CA VAL A 73 3.83 -0.80 4.62
C VAL A 73 2.54 -1.15 3.90
N ILE A 74 1.67 -1.89 4.57
CA ILE A 74 0.45 -2.36 3.94
C ILE A 74 -0.80 -1.97 4.74
N ASN A 75 -1.79 -1.47 4.01
CA ASN A 75 -3.14 -1.31 4.54
C ASN A 75 -4.05 -2.22 3.71
N PRO A 76 -4.31 -3.45 4.18
CA PRO A 76 -5.06 -4.43 3.38
C PRO A 76 -6.57 -4.16 3.33
N GLY A 77 -7.07 -3.18 4.09
CA GLY A 77 -8.50 -2.88 4.12
C GLY A 77 -9.30 -4.08 4.59
N ALA A 78 -10.37 -4.42 3.87
CA ALA A 78 -11.24 -5.55 4.22
C ALA A 78 -10.53 -6.91 4.18
N LEU A 79 -9.42 -7.03 3.47
CA LEU A 79 -8.68 -8.29 3.38
C LEU A 79 -7.92 -8.63 4.66
N THR A 80 -7.83 -7.71 5.61
CA THR A 80 -7.19 -7.95 6.91
C THR A 80 -7.77 -9.18 7.61
N HIS A 81 -9.08 -9.38 7.51
CA HIS A 81 -9.77 -10.45 8.20
C HIS A 81 -10.12 -11.65 7.33
N SER A 82 -9.99 -11.53 6.01
CA SER A 82 -10.48 -12.54 5.08
C SER A 82 -9.41 -13.21 4.22
N SER A 83 -8.28 -12.56 3.99
CA SER A 83 -7.28 -13.11 3.08
C SER A 83 -6.17 -13.88 3.81
N ILE A 84 -6.28 -15.21 3.77
CA ILE A 84 -5.21 -16.10 4.25
C ILE A 84 -4.02 -16.04 3.28
N ALA A 85 -4.29 -16.00 1.99
CA ALA A 85 -3.24 -15.96 0.96
C ALA A 85 -2.35 -14.74 1.10
N LEU A 86 -2.94 -13.56 1.31
CA LEU A 86 -2.17 -12.32 1.49
C LEU A 86 -1.32 -12.38 2.76
N ARG A 87 -1.88 -12.86 3.86
CA ARG A 87 -1.14 -13.01 5.12
C ARG A 87 0.04 -13.97 4.98
N LEU A 88 -0.15 -15.10 4.31
CA LEU A 88 0.95 -16.04 4.08
C LEU A 88 2.04 -15.45 3.20
N SER A 89 1.67 -14.66 2.20
CA SER A 89 2.66 -13.98 1.35
C SER A 89 3.54 -13.03 2.14
N LEU A 90 2.95 -12.29 3.08
CA LEU A 90 3.70 -11.36 3.93
C LEU A 90 4.65 -12.06 4.90
N ILE A 91 4.28 -13.24 5.40
CA ILE A 91 5.12 -14.03 6.30
C ILE A 91 6.41 -14.48 5.60
N HIS A 92 6.36 -14.74 4.31
CA HIS A 92 7.48 -15.30 3.56
C HIS A 92 8.37 -14.27 2.87
N ILE A 93 8.18 -13.01 3.15
CA ILE A 93 9.01 -11.94 2.59
C ILE A 93 10.34 -11.74 3.38
#